data_723e166f614c4ad30579c9bd486ce80d
#
_entry.id   723e166f614c4ad30579c9bd486ce80d
#
_cell.length_a   1.000
_cell.length_b   1.000
_cell.length_c   1.000
_cell.angle_alpha   90.00
_cell.angle_beta   90.00
_cell.angle_gamma   90.00
#
_symmetry.space_group_name_H-M   'P 1'
#
loop_
_entity.id
_entity.type
_entity.pdbx_description
1 polymer ?
#
loop_
_entity_poly.entity_id
_entity_poly.type
_entity_poly.pdbx_seq_one_letter_code
_entity_poly.pdbx_strand_id
1 'polypeptide(L)'
;MRMVSGSDLHGAPDSLIFLTDRVRELKPDRVVLLGDLLYHGPRNPLPGGYGAKGMPDLFRTLMDLAPVTAVRGNCDAEIDCMLVPFPMAESAIIDADGLQIYASHGHHIPEIPPMDGFARGTVFLRGHTHVPRGETIDGFTFWNPGSMTLPKRGYPRSWAVYEDGTFTVKDFEGGTVLSHAVSGNGAGK
;
A
#
# COMPACT_ATOMS: atom_id res chain seq x y z
N MET A 1 8.16 -9.53 11.65
CA MET A 1 7.84 -8.11 11.37
C MET A 1 6.37 -7.97 11.05
N ARG A 2 5.68 -6.98 11.62
CA ARG A 2 4.30 -6.63 11.24
C ARG A 2 4.29 -5.33 10.44
N MET A 3 3.69 -5.33 9.26
CA MET A 3 3.59 -4.16 8.39
C MET A 3 2.13 -3.95 7.97
N VAL A 4 1.65 -2.72 8.07
CA VAL A 4 0.33 -2.32 7.58
C VAL A 4 0.50 -1.53 6.30
N SER A 5 -0.29 -1.82 5.28
CA SER A 5 -0.24 -1.10 4.01
C SER A 5 -1.62 -0.62 3.54
N GLY A 6 -1.63 0.58 2.99
CA GLY A 6 -2.77 1.19 2.33
C GLY A 6 -2.37 1.89 1.04
N SER A 7 -3.31 2.01 0.12
CA SER A 7 -3.13 2.64 -1.19
C SER A 7 -4.38 3.38 -1.64
N ASP A 8 -4.18 4.33 -2.55
CA ASP A 8 -5.26 4.95 -3.29
C ASP A 8 -6.32 5.57 -2.35
N LEU A 9 -5.84 6.46 -1.44
CA LEU A 9 -6.65 7.23 -0.48
C LEU A 9 -7.45 8.35 -1.18
N HIS A 10 -6.88 8.92 -2.24
CA HIS A 10 -7.53 9.92 -3.09
C HIS A 10 -8.22 11.07 -2.32
N GLY A 11 -7.57 11.56 -1.26
CA GLY A 11 -8.06 12.69 -0.50
C GLY A 11 -9.28 12.41 0.39
N ALA A 12 -9.50 11.16 0.78
CA ALA A 12 -10.58 10.74 1.66
C ALA A 12 -10.11 10.62 3.13
N PRO A 13 -10.44 11.59 4.00
CA PRO A 13 -10.00 11.57 5.39
C PRO A 13 -10.51 10.36 6.18
N ASP A 14 -11.72 9.88 5.89
CA ASP A 14 -12.31 8.72 6.56
C ASP A 14 -11.48 7.44 6.34
N SER A 15 -10.89 7.27 5.15
CA SER A 15 -9.97 6.16 4.85
C SER A 15 -8.72 6.26 5.71
N LEU A 16 -8.14 7.44 5.84
CA LEU A 16 -6.93 7.63 6.63
C LEU A 16 -7.19 7.51 8.14
N ILE A 17 -8.32 7.99 8.62
CA ILE A 17 -8.77 7.80 10.01
C ILE A 17 -8.91 6.30 10.30
N PHE A 18 -9.59 5.57 9.43
CA PHE A 18 -9.73 4.12 9.55
C PHE A 18 -8.37 3.42 9.65
N LEU A 19 -7.43 3.73 8.72
CA LEU A 19 -6.10 3.14 8.74
C LEU A 19 -5.36 3.46 10.04
N THR A 20 -5.47 4.71 10.50
CA THR A 20 -4.84 5.16 11.75
C THR A 20 -5.36 4.39 12.96
N ASP A 21 -6.66 4.08 13.01
CA ASP A 21 -7.24 3.27 14.06
C ASP A 21 -6.73 1.82 14.01
N ARG A 22 -6.60 1.24 12.82
CA ARG A 22 -5.99 -0.11 12.67
C ARG A 22 -4.52 -0.11 13.08
N VAL A 23 -3.76 0.92 12.74
CA VAL A 23 -2.36 1.06 13.18
C VAL A 23 -2.26 1.17 14.70
N ARG A 24 -3.16 1.92 15.34
CA ARG A 24 -3.19 2.05 16.81
C ARG A 24 -3.47 0.71 17.50
N GLU A 25 -4.36 -0.10 16.93
CA GLU A 25 -4.71 -1.43 17.47
C GLU A 25 -3.60 -2.46 17.23
N LEU A 26 -3.08 -2.53 16.01
CA LEU A 26 -2.13 -3.55 15.58
C LEU A 26 -0.70 -3.27 16.01
N LYS A 27 -0.34 -2.00 16.24
CA LYS A 27 1.01 -1.53 16.60
C LYS A 27 2.07 -2.12 15.67
N PRO A 28 1.96 -1.88 14.35
CA PRO A 28 2.90 -2.45 13.39
C PRO A 28 4.30 -1.82 13.55
N ASP A 29 5.31 -2.56 13.09
CA ASP A 29 6.68 -2.06 13.00
C ASP A 29 6.81 -0.97 11.92
N ARG A 30 5.89 -0.96 10.94
CA ARG A 30 5.90 -0.01 9.81
C ARG A 30 4.54 0.13 9.17
N VAL A 31 4.25 1.33 8.67
CA VAL A 31 3.15 1.61 7.74
C VAL A 31 3.72 1.89 6.36
N VAL A 32 3.12 1.33 5.32
CA VAL A 32 3.49 1.57 3.91
C VAL A 32 2.30 2.18 3.16
N LEU A 33 2.49 3.39 2.66
CA LEU A 33 1.52 4.10 1.84
C LEU A 33 1.95 4.05 0.38
N LEU A 34 1.11 3.49 -0.48
CA LEU A 34 1.47 3.16 -1.85
C LEU A 34 1.02 4.20 -2.89
N GLY A 35 0.91 5.47 -2.48
CA GLY A 35 0.62 6.58 -3.38
C GLY A 35 -0.86 6.87 -3.61
N ASP A 36 -1.11 7.89 -4.45
CA ASP A 36 -2.42 8.47 -4.72
C ASP A 36 -3.11 8.91 -3.42
N LEU A 37 -2.40 9.77 -2.64
CA LEU A 37 -2.79 10.09 -1.27
C LEU A 37 -3.81 11.23 -1.19
N LEU A 38 -3.59 12.34 -1.91
CA LEU A 38 -4.39 13.57 -1.75
C LEU A 38 -5.33 13.85 -2.92
N TYR A 39 -4.85 13.73 -4.15
CA TYR A 39 -5.63 14.07 -5.33
C TYR A 39 -6.43 12.86 -5.84
N HIS A 40 -7.70 13.06 -6.14
CA HIS A 40 -8.56 11.98 -6.63
C HIS A 40 -8.25 11.56 -8.07
N GLY A 41 -7.54 12.41 -8.84
CA GLY A 41 -7.21 12.18 -10.24
C GLY A 41 -8.37 12.56 -11.19
N PRO A 42 -8.04 12.98 -12.44
CA PRO A 42 -9.04 13.51 -13.37
C PRO A 42 -10.00 12.47 -13.93
N ARG A 43 -9.65 11.18 -13.81
CA ARG A 43 -10.45 10.06 -14.35
C ARG A 43 -11.28 9.32 -13.31
N ASN A 44 -11.07 9.61 -12.03
CA ASN A 44 -11.82 8.99 -10.95
C ASN A 44 -13.00 9.89 -10.53
N PRO A 45 -14.08 9.33 -10.01
CA PRO A 45 -15.12 10.13 -9.37
C PRO A 45 -14.54 10.81 -8.13
N LEU A 46 -15.09 11.95 -7.77
CA LEU A 46 -14.76 12.60 -6.51
C LEU A 46 -15.24 11.70 -5.36
N PRO A 47 -14.36 11.28 -4.43
CA PRO A 47 -14.78 10.48 -3.29
C PRO A 47 -15.83 11.20 -2.43
N GLY A 48 -16.79 10.46 -1.90
CA GLY A 48 -17.69 10.99 -0.87
C GLY A 48 -16.86 11.44 0.34
N GLY A 49 -17.10 12.67 0.81
CA GLY A 49 -16.32 13.22 1.93
C GLY A 49 -14.89 13.65 1.57
N TYR A 50 -14.60 13.90 0.29
CA TYR A 50 -13.29 14.41 -0.15
C TYR A 50 -12.87 15.63 0.68
N GLY A 51 -11.67 15.57 1.26
CA GLY A 51 -11.18 16.59 2.20
C GLY A 51 -9.65 16.62 2.28
N ALA A 52 -8.98 16.63 1.14
CA ALA A 52 -7.50 16.57 1.03
C ALA A 52 -6.80 17.61 1.91
N LYS A 53 -7.39 18.80 2.11
CA LYS A 53 -6.83 19.88 2.93
C LYS A 53 -6.57 19.46 4.39
N GLY A 54 -7.39 18.58 4.95
CA GLY A 54 -7.26 18.11 6.35
C GLY A 54 -6.32 16.90 6.51
N MET A 55 -5.93 16.25 5.43
CA MET A 55 -5.14 15.02 5.51
C MET A 55 -3.72 15.18 6.04
N PRO A 56 -2.98 16.28 5.82
CA PRO A 56 -1.65 16.45 6.39
C PRO A 56 -1.59 16.29 7.91
N ASP A 57 -2.57 16.79 8.65
CA ASP A 57 -2.63 16.64 10.11
C ASP A 57 -2.96 15.20 10.53
N LEU A 58 -3.80 14.51 9.78
CA LEU A 58 -4.08 13.09 9.99
C LEU A 58 -2.85 12.22 9.72
N PHE A 59 -2.03 12.55 8.70
CA PHE A 59 -0.76 11.86 8.46
C PHE A 59 0.24 12.08 9.61
N ARG A 60 0.28 13.26 10.22
CA ARG A 60 1.11 13.48 11.43
C ARG A 60 0.67 12.55 12.56
N THR A 61 -0.65 12.44 12.79
CA THR A 61 -1.19 11.51 13.78
C THR A 61 -0.79 10.05 13.48
N LEU A 62 -0.80 9.64 12.21
CA LEU A 62 -0.34 8.31 11.81
C LEU A 62 1.15 8.11 12.11
N MET A 63 2.00 9.10 11.81
CA MET A 63 3.44 9.06 12.06
C MET A 63 3.79 8.94 13.54
N ASP A 64 2.98 9.51 14.43
CA ASP A 64 3.17 9.39 15.88
C ASP A 64 2.96 7.95 16.39
N LEU A 65 2.29 7.10 15.61
CA LEU A 65 1.98 5.72 15.97
C LEU A 65 2.99 4.71 15.44
N ALA A 66 3.54 4.92 14.25
CA ALA A 66 4.49 4.02 13.62
C ALA A 66 5.32 4.72 12.52
N PRO A 67 6.54 4.23 12.22
CA PRO A 67 7.31 4.69 11.08
C PRO A 67 6.54 4.53 9.76
N VAL A 68 6.50 5.60 8.95
CA VAL A 68 5.81 5.61 7.64
C VAL A 68 6.84 5.55 6.52
N THR A 69 6.63 4.65 5.57
CA THR A 69 7.27 4.64 4.25
C THR A 69 6.21 4.95 3.21
N ALA A 70 6.43 5.99 2.40
CA ALA A 70 5.48 6.37 1.37
C ALA A 70 6.12 6.41 -0.01
N VAL A 71 5.40 5.93 -1.01
CA VAL A 71 5.79 6.07 -2.41
C VAL A 71 4.81 6.96 -3.15
N ARG A 72 5.29 7.61 -4.21
CA ARG A 72 4.52 8.54 -5.02
C ARG A 72 3.63 7.81 -6.01
N GLY A 73 2.36 8.17 -6.07
CA GLY A 73 1.42 7.70 -7.08
C GLY A 73 1.35 8.62 -8.30
N ASN A 74 0.64 8.17 -9.32
CA ASN A 74 0.47 8.94 -10.56
C ASN A 74 -0.47 10.16 -10.41
N CYS A 75 -1.30 10.18 -9.38
CA CYS A 75 -2.14 11.33 -9.06
C CYS A 75 -1.46 12.30 -8.07
N ASP A 76 -0.37 11.90 -7.41
CA ASP A 76 0.33 12.76 -6.46
C ASP A 76 1.15 13.83 -7.21
N ALA A 77 0.62 15.05 -7.26
CA ALA A 77 1.31 16.19 -7.83
C ALA A 77 2.50 16.62 -6.95
N GLU A 78 3.40 17.41 -7.50
CA GLU A 78 4.54 17.94 -6.74
C GLU A 78 4.08 18.73 -5.50
N ILE A 79 3.03 19.51 -5.65
CA ILE A 79 2.45 20.26 -4.52
C ILE A 79 1.88 19.33 -3.44
N ASP A 80 1.32 18.19 -3.81
CA ASP A 80 0.81 17.21 -2.85
C ASP A 80 1.96 16.62 -2.04
N CYS A 81 3.09 16.31 -2.70
CA CYS A 81 4.30 15.82 -2.04
C CYS A 81 4.91 16.85 -1.06
N MET A 82 4.66 18.14 -1.26
CA MET A 82 5.08 19.21 -0.33
C MET A 82 4.14 19.34 0.88
N LEU A 83 2.90 18.90 0.78
CA LEU A 83 1.90 19.03 1.83
C LEU A 83 1.94 17.87 2.82
N VAL A 84 2.29 16.66 2.38
CA VAL A 84 2.42 15.50 3.28
C VAL A 84 3.65 15.65 4.18
N PRO A 85 3.61 15.18 5.45
CA PRO A 85 4.68 15.43 6.42
C PRO A 85 5.85 14.43 6.33
N PHE A 86 5.91 13.61 5.30
CA PHE A 86 6.96 12.62 5.05
C PHE A 86 7.43 12.68 3.59
N PRO A 87 8.66 12.24 3.29
CA PRO A 87 9.12 12.16 1.91
C PRO A 87 8.35 11.08 1.14
N MET A 88 8.06 11.35 -0.13
CA MET A 88 7.49 10.40 -1.08
C MET A 88 8.53 10.08 -2.15
N ALA A 89 8.97 8.83 -2.20
CA ALA A 89 9.92 8.35 -3.22
C ALA A 89 9.16 7.64 -4.36
N GLU A 90 9.79 7.49 -5.52
CA GLU A 90 9.20 6.69 -6.63
C GLU A 90 9.07 5.21 -6.25
N SER A 91 9.99 4.72 -5.43
CA SER A 91 9.97 3.36 -4.90
C SER A 91 10.76 3.27 -3.59
N ALA A 92 10.53 2.20 -2.84
CA ALA A 92 11.27 1.88 -1.63
C ALA A 92 11.58 0.38 -1.58
N ILE A 93 12.74 0.03 -1.04
CA ILE A 93 13.08 -1.35 -0.71
C ILE A 93 12.86 -1.54 0.78
N ILE A 94 12.13 -2.59 1.13
CA ILE A 94 11.81 -2.94 2.51
C ILE A 94 12.25 -4.38 2.74
N ASP A 95 13.13 -4.57 3.72
CA ASP A 95 13.50 -5.92 4.17
C ASP A 95 12.54 -6.34 5.30
N ALA A 96 11.84 -7.43 5.09
CA ALA A 96 10.87 -7.99 6.02
C ALA A 96 11.04 -9.50 6.15
N ASP A 97 11.51 -9.96 7.29
CA ASP A 97 11.67 -11.39 7.60
C ASP A 97 12.46 -12.19 6.54
N GLY A 98 13.50 -11.55 5.96
CA GLY A 98 14.30 -12.12 4.88
C GLY A 98 13.70 -12.01 3.48
N LEU A 99 12.55 -11.37 3.34
CA LEU A 99 11.97 -11.01 2.05
C LEU A 99 12.43 -9.61 1.64
N GLN A 100 12.85 -9.46 0.40
CA GLN A 100 13.06 -8.15 -0.20
C GLN A 100 11.77 -7.70 -0.89
N ILE A 101 11.14 -6.68 -0.34
CA ILE A 101 9.90 -6.10 -0.86
C ILE A 101 10.25 -4.82 -1.61
N TYR A 102 9.93 -4.78 -2.90
CA TYR A 102 9.98 -3.58 -3.73
C TYR A 102 8.61 -2.92 -3.70
N ALA A 103 8.50 -1.84 -2.92
CA ALA A 103 7.29 -1.05 -2.82
C ALA A 103 7.30 0.09 -3.85
N SER A 104 6.23 0.22 -4.63
CA SER A 104 6.01 1.32 -5.57
C SER A 104 4.51 1.51 -5.78
N HIS A 105 4.11 2.62 -6.42
CA HIS A 105 2.69 2.73 -6.78
C HIS A 105 2.28 1.73 -7.85
N GLY A 106 3.16 1.42 -8.79
CA GLY A 106 2.95 0.36 -9.79
C GLY A 106 2.65 0.85 -11.20
N HIS A 107 2.46 2.14 -11.42
CA HIS A 107 2.11 2.70 -12.74
C HIS A 107 3.25 2.69 -13.77
N HIS A 108 4.50 2.46 -13.33
CA HIS A 108 5.69 2.36 -14.18
C HIS A 108 6.26 0.94 -14.27
N ILE A 109 5.64 -0.04 -13.63
CA ILE A 109 6.14 -1.41 -13.57
C ILE A 109 5.14 -2.36 -14.24
N PRO A 110 5.58 -3.33 -15.06
CA PRO A 110 4.70 -4.33 -15.63
C PRO A 110 3.88 -5.06 -14.56
N GLU A 111 2.64 -5.40 -14.88
CA GLU A 111 1.78 -6.15 -13.95
C GLU A 111 2.14 -7.64 -13.87
N ILE A 112 2.83 -8.14 -14.88
CA ILE A 112 3.21 -9.55 -15.02
C ILE A 112 4.65 -9.64 -15.54
N PRO A 113 5.36 -10.76 -15.31
CA PRO A 113 6.68 -10.99 -15.91
C PRO A 113 6.70 -10.85 -17.45
N PRO A 114 7.85 -10.51 -18.04
CA PRO A 114 9.17 -10.43 -17.40
C PRO A 114 9.35 -9.18 -16.53
N MET A 115 10.10 -9.34 -15.43
CA MET A 115 10.45 -8.27 -14.50
C MET A 115 11.95 -7.96 -14.65
N ASP A 116 12.31 -7.31 -15.75
CA ASP A 116 13.71 -7.01 -16.08
C ASP A 116 14.36 -6.13 -14.99
N GLY A 117 15.57 -6.50 -14.61
CA GLY A 117 16.33 -5.81 -13.57
C GLY A 117 16.02 -6.24 -12.13
N PHE A 118 15.09 -7.18 -11.93
CA PHE A 118 14.76 -7.71 -10.60
C PHE A 118 15.17 -9.18 -10.45
N ALA A 119 15.67 -9.54 -9.28
CA ALA A 119 16.00 -10.93 -8.95
C ALA A 119 14.70 -11.73 -8.69
N ARG A 120 14.71 -13.03 -9.05
CA ARG A 120 13.66 -13.95 -8.64
C ARG A 120 13.58 -14.00 -7.11
N GLY A 121 12.37 -14.10 -6.58
CA GLY A 121 12.09 -13.98 -5.15
C GLY A 121 11.74 -12.56 -4.70
N THR A 122 11.89 -11.54 -5.57
CA THR A 122 11.42 -10.20 -5.26
C THR A 122 9.90 -10.18 -5.06
N VAL A 123 9.48 -9.51 -4.01
CA VAL A 123 8.08 -9.21 -3.73
C VAL A 123 7.76 -7.79 -4.20
N PHE A 124 6.80 -7.64 -5.09
CA PHE A 124 6.30 -6.34 -5.53
C PHE A 124 5.05 -5.97 -4.72
N LEU A 125 5.17 -4.97 -3.87
CA LEU A 125 4.04 -4.39 -3.14
C LEU A 125 3.63 -3.09 -3.84
N ARG A 126 2.41 -3.04 -4.38
CA ARG A 126 1.94 -1.92 -5.20
C ARG A 126 0.45 -1.62 -5.06
N GLY A 127 0.03 -0.43 -5.48
CA GLY A 127 -1.35 0.03 -5.56
C GLY A 127 -1.85 0.17 -7.00
N HIS A 128 -2.32 1.36 -7.37
CA HIS A 128 -2.68 1.85 -8.70
C HIS A 128 -3.89 1.17 -9.35
N THR A 129 -3.96 -0.15 -9.34
CA THR A 129 -5.06 -0.87 -10.02
C THR A 129 -6.37 -0.80 -9.27
N HIS A 130 -6.34 -0.48 -7.97
CA HIS A 130 -7.45 -0.51 -7.02
C HIS A 130 -8.06 -1.91 -6.85
N VAL A 131 -7.30 -2.95 -7.21
CA VAL A 131 -7.72 -4.35 -7.17
C VAL A 131 -6.78 -5.13 -6.26
N PRO A 132 -7.29 -5.76 -5.21
CA PRO A 132 -6.49 -6.62 -4.34
C PRO A 132 -5.79 -7.73 -5.13
N ARG A 133 -4.53 -8.01 -4.78
CA ARG A 133 -3.74 -9.05 -5.42
C ARG A 133 -2.82 -9.73 -4.43
N GLY A 134 -2.70 -11.06 -4.54
CA GLY A 134 -1.76 -11.86 -3.78
C GLY A 134 -1.48 -13.15 -4.55
N GLU A 135 -0.36 -13.18 -5.31
CA GLU A 135 0.01 -14.34 -6.12
C GLU A 135 1.51 -14.36 -6.44
N THR A 136 2.02 -15.51 -6.81
CA THR A 136 3.40 -15.69 -7.28
C THR A 136 3.38 -16.22 -8.71
N ILE A 137 4.07 -15.52 -9.62
CA ILE A 137 4.17 -15.86 -11.05
C ILE A 137 5.65 -15.84 -11.42
N ASP A 138 6.16 -16.92 -12.01
CA ASP A 138 7.55 -17.06 -12.49
C ASP A 138 8.62 -16.68 -11.44
N GLY A 139 8.34 -16.97 -10.17
CA GLY A 139 9.24 -16.67 -9.05
C GLY A 139 9.23 -15.21 -8.59
N PHE A 140 8.29 -14.41 -9.05
CA PHE A 140 8.01 -13.07 -8.53
C PHE A 140 6.68 -13.05 -7.80
N THR A 141 6.64 -12.40 -6.66
CA THR A 141 5.41 -12.26 -5.86
C THR A 141 4.82 -10.87 -6.07
N PHE A 142 3.51 -10.82 -6.25
CA PHE A 142 2.76 -9.58 -6.48
C PHE A 142 1.71 -9.40 -5.40
N TRP A 143 1.85 -8.32 -4.63
CA TRP A 143 0.92 -7.91 -3.60
C TRP A 143 0.32 -6.55 -3.90
N ASN A 144 -0.99 -6.43 -3.68
CA ASN A 144 -1.71 -5.17 -3.79
C ASN A 144 -2.80 -5.14 -2.70
N PRO A 145 -2.84 -4.12 -1.83
CA PRO A 145 -3.87 -4.01 -0.80
C PRO A 145 -5.26 -3.64 -1.34
N GLY A 146 -5.38 -3.34 -2.64
CA GLY A 146 -6.58 -2.71 -3.20
C GLY A 146 -6.60 -1.21 -2.98
N SER A 147 -7.77 -0.61 -3.02
CA SER A 147 -7.95 0.82 -2.72
C SER A 147 -8.73 1.01 -1.43
N MET A 148 -8.26 1.92 -0.61
CA MET A 148 -8.96 2.32 0.61
C MET A 148 -10.20 3.17 0.35
N THR A 149 -10.33 3.77 -0.85
CA THR A 149 -11.39 4.74 -1.14
C THR A 149 -12.20 4.41 -2.39
N LEU A 150 -11.53 4.03 -3.48
CA LEU A 150 -12.13 3.86 -4.81
C LEU A 150 -11.88 2.43 -5.36
N PRO A 151 -12.37 1.38 -4.70
CA PRO A 151 -12.16 0.00 -5.15
C PRO A 151 -12.76 -0.22 -6.53
N LYS A 152 -12.17 -1.15 -7.30
CA LYS A 152 -12.62 -1.53 -8.64
C LYS A 152 -13.02 -3.00 -8.71
N ARG A 153 -13.65 -3.39 -9.81
CA ARG A 153 -14.06 -4.77 -10.11
C ARG A 153 -14.94 -5.42 -9.03
N GLY A 154 -15.73 -4.64 -8.32
CA GLY A 154 -16.64 -5.14 -7.29
C GLY A 154 -15.97 -5.52 -5.97
N TYR A 155 -14.69 -5.24 -5.79
CA TYR A 155 -14.02 -5.43 -4.51
C TYR A 155 -14.48 -4.38 -3.49
N PRO A 156 -14.44 -4.69 -2.18
CA PRO A 156 -14.69 -3.73 -1.12
C PRO A 156 -13.50 -2.77 -0.97
N ARG A 157 -13.70 -1.68 -0.23
CA ARG A 157 -12.61 -0.85 0.30
C ARG A 157 -11.70 -1.73 1.14
N SER A 158 -10.39 -1.65 0.92
CA SER A 158 -9.47 -2.61 1.50
C SER A 158 -8.11 -2.01 1.84
N TRP A 159 -7.43 -2.68 2.73
CA TRP A 159 -6.10 -2.41 3.24
C TRP A 159 -5.41 -3.75 3.51
N ALA A 160 -4.12 -3.77 3.82
CA ALA A 160 -3.48 -5.07 4.08
C ALA A 160 -2.56 -5.04 5.30
N VAL A 161 -2.38 -6.22 5.89
CA VAL A 161 -1.37 -6.51 6.89
C VAL A 161 -0.45 -7.62 6.40
N TYR A 162 0.84 -7.43 6.58
CA TYR A 162 1.86 -8.45 6.45
C TYR A 162 2.32 -8.84 7.86
N GLU A 163 2.34 -10.12 8.12
CA GLU A 163 2.85 -10.70 9.36
C GLU A 163 3.27 -12.15 9.11
N ASP A 164 4.41 -12.56 9.66
CA ASP A 164 4.93 -13.93 9.62
C ASP A 164 4.92 -14.56 8.21
N GLY A 165 5.41 -13.82 7.21
CA GLY A 165 5.49 -14.27 5.83
C GLY A 165 4.16 -14.27 5.08
N THR A 166 3.08 -13.82 5.71
CA THR A 166 1.74 -13.81 5.12
C THR A 166 1.24 -12.39 4.88
N PHE A 167 0.82 -12.10 3.66
CA PHE A 167 0.14 -10.87 3.27
C PHE A 167 -1.35 -11.11 3.24
N THR A 168 -2.09 -10.38 4.06
CA THR A 168 -3.55 -10.52 4.17
C THR A 168 -4.22 -9.19 3.85
N VAL A 169 -5.07 -9.19 2.83
CA VAL A 169 -5.94 -8.05 2.50
C VAL A 169 -7.25 -8.20 3.24
N LYS A 170 -7.65 -7.13 3.92
CA LYS A 170 -8.87 -7.04 4.71
C LYS A 170 -9.77 -5.91 4.19
N ASP A 171 -11.08 -6.13 4.28
CA ASP A 171 -12.05 -5.05 4.10
C ASP A 171 -12.17 -4.17 5.35
N PHE A 172 -13.01 -3.16 5.28
CA PHE A 172 -13.26 -2.23 6.40
C PHE A 172 -14.15 -2.83 7.50
N GLU A 173 -14.87 -3.92 7.22
CA GLU A 173 -15.67 -4.67 8.20
C GLU A 173 -14.83 -5.72 8.95
N GLY A 174 -13.54 -5.89 8.57
CA GLY A 174 -12.61 -6.83 9.19
C GLY A 174 -12.58 -8.21 8.51
N GLY A 175 -13.36 -8.41 7.45
CA GLY A 175 -13.34 -9.62 6.63
C GLY A 175 -12.01 -9.76 5.87
N THR A 176 -11.63 -11.02 5.60
CA THR A 176 -10.45 -11.29 4.76
C THR A 176 -10.88 -11.36 3.29
N VAL A 177 -10.34 -10.44 2.47
CA VAL A 177 -10.58 -10.41 1.02
C VAL A 177 -9.71 -11.45 0.31
N LEU A 178 -8.44 -11.51 0.68
CA LEU A 178 -7.51 -12.56 0.24
C LEU A 178 -6.35 -12.69 1.23
N SER A 179 -5.65 -13.81 1.15
CA SER A 179 -4.41 -14.04 1.89
C SER A 179 -3.42 -14.77 0.99
N HIS A 180 -2.15 -14.38 1.05
CA HIS A 180 -1.08 -14.97 0.27
C HIS A 180 0.18 -15.09 1.12
N ALA A 181 0.63 -16.33 1.33
CA ALA A 181 1.88 -16.62 2.01
C ALA A 181 3.03 -16.72 1.01
N VAL A 182 4.15 -16.09 1.32
CA VAL A 182 5.41 -16.31 0.62
C VAL A 182 6.24 -17.25 1.48
N SER A 183 6.49 -18.45 0.97
CA SER A 183 7.49 -19.32 1.57
C SER A 183 8.83 -18.60 1.47
N GLY A 184 9.40 -18.19 2.60
CA GLY A 184 10.75 -17.64 2.63
C GLY A 184 11.66 -18.60 1.85
N ASN A 185 12.45 -18.09 0.94
CA ASN A 185 13.53 -18.86 0.34
C ASN A 185 14.42 -19.32 1.50
N GLY A 186 14.11 -20.52 2.02
CA GLY A 186 15.00 -21.19 2.95
C GLY A 186 16.38 -21.15 2.32
N ALA A 187 17.33 -20.61 3.05
CA ALA A 187 18.71 -20.53 2.68
C ALA A 187 19.17 -21.86 2.05
N GLY A 188 19.17 -21.91 0.74
CA GLY A 188 19.90 -22.89 -0.02
C GLY A 188 21.38 -22.54 0.16
N LYS A 189 22.07 -23.32 0.95
CA LYS A 189 23.52 -23.32 1.09
C LYS A 189 24.21 -23.53 -0.27
#